data_d17c54b87c1b523a1e348c36f8ac3aab
#
_entry.id   d17c54b87c1b523a1e348c36f8ac3aab
#
_cell.length_a   1.000
_cell.length_b   1.000
_cell.length_c   1.000
_cell.angle_alpha   90.00
_cell.angle_beta   90.00
_cell.angle_gamma   90.00
#
_symmetry.space_group_name_H-M   'P 1'
#
loop_
_entity.id
_entity.type
_entity.pdbx_description
1 polymer ?
#
loop_
_entity_poly.entity_id
_entity_poly.type
_entity_poly.pdbx_seq_one_letter_code
_entity_poly.pdbx_strand_id
1 'polypeptide(L)'
;TSEMLDLVGLSEFADAYPKELSGGMKQRVGLARALAVDPEILLMDEPFGSVDMQTRRRLQRELLDIWSSTEKTVLFVTHDIEEAVVLSDRIVVLSGTPGRVRATVAVERSRPRDRSAQWFVDQVEGLFERLGPNR
;
A
#
# COMPACT_ATOMS: atom_id res chain seq x y z
N THR A 1 -20.44 6.07 -8.40
CA THR A 1 -20.36 5.38 -7.06
C THR A 1 -20.44 3.87 -7.23
N SER A 2 -21.33 3.33 -8.08
CA SER A 2 -21.43 1.92 -8.42
C SER A 2 -20.13 1.38 -9.01
N GLU A 3 -19.55 2.06 -9.99
CA GLU A 3 -18.26 1.71 -10.61
C GLU A 3 -17.12 1.60 -9.61
N MET A 4 -17.11 2.46 -8.58
CA MET A 4 -16.07 2.40 -7.54
C MET A 4 -16.25 1.20 -6.61
N LEU A 5 -17.50 0.79 -6.35
CA LEU A 5 -17.79 -0.43 -5.59
C LEU A 5 -17.42 -1.68 -6.38
N ASP A 6 -17.68 -1.68 -7.69
CA ASP A 6 -17.24 -2.76 -8.58
C ASP A 6 -15.72 -2.88 -8.61
N LEU A 7 -15.02 -1.75 -8.73
CA LEU A 7 -13.55 -1.69 -8.75
C LEU A 7 -12.91 -2.30 -7.50
N VAL A 8 -13.53 -2.10 -6.33
CA VAL A 8 -13.04 -2.65 -5.05
C VAL A 8 -13.71 -3.99 -4.68
N GLY A 9 -14.52 -4.58 -5.55
CA GLY A 9 -15.18 -5.87 -5.34
C GLY A 9 -16.21 -5.85 -4.21
N LEU A 10 -16.98 -4.76 -4.07
CA LEU A 10 -17.97 -4.59 -3.02
C LEU A 10 -19.39 -4.28 -3.55
N SER A 11 -19.68 -4.58 -4.81
CA SER A 11 -20.97 -4.29 -5.45
C SER A 11 -22.15 -4.93 -4.71
N GLU A 12 -21.99 -6.18 -4.23
CA GLU A 12 -23.03 -6.89 -3.45
C GLU A 12 -23.29 -6.28 -2.07
N PHE A 13 -22.41 -5.38 -1.60
CA PHE A 13 -22.50 -4.73 -0.28
C PHE A 13 -22.87 -3.25 -0.39
N ALA A 14 -23.42 -2.82 -1.53
CA ALA A 14 -23.76 -1.41 -1.78
C ALA A 14 -24.73 -0.85 -0.73
N ASP A 15 -25.67 -1.66 -0.27
CA ASP A 15 -26.70 -1.30 0.71
C ASP A 15 -26.33 -1.70 2.15
N ALA A 16 -25.15 -2.28 2.38
CA ALA A 16 -24.72 -2.70 3.71
C ALA A 16 -24.30 -1.52 4.59
N TYR A 17 -24.67 -1.58 5.86
CA TYR A 17 -24.22 -0.61 6.86
C TYR A 17 -22.76 -0.85 7.25
N PRO A 18 -22.00 0.20 7.65
CA PRO A 18 -20.60 0.06 8.05
C PRO A 18 -20.33 -0.97 9.14
N LYS A 19 -21.29 -1.21 10.05
CA LYS A 19 -21.21 -2.21 11.12
C LYS A 19 -21.24 -3.65 10.61
N GLU A 20 -21.76 -3.88 9.39
CA GLU A 20 -21.89 -5.19 8.77
C GLU A 20 -20.65 -5.56 7.94
N LEU A 21 -19.75 -4.61 7.75
CA LEU A 21 -18.53 -4.78 6.96
C LEU A 21 -17.37 -5.28 7.83
N SER A 22 -16.59 -6.21 7.28
CA SER A 22 -15.30 -6.61 7.87
C SER A 22 -14.28 -5.48 7.84
N GLY A 23 -13.17 -5.59 8.60
CA GLY A 23 -12.10 -4.62 8.58
C GLY A 23 -11.51 -4.39 7.18
N GLY A 24 -11.28 -5.46 6.42
CA GLY A 24 -10.79 -5.36 5.04
C GLY A 24 -11.82 -4.73 4.09
N MET A 25 -13.12 -5.01 4.27
CA MET A 25 -14.18 -4.36 3.49
C MET A 25 -14.24 -2.86 3.78
N LYS A 26 -14.11 -2.45 5.04
CA LYS A 26 -14.05 -1.02 5.43
C LYS A 26 -12.87 -0.30 4.77
N GLN A 27 -11.71 -0.95 4.69
CA GLN A 27 -10.55 -0.38 4.00
C GLN A 27 -10.82 -0.22 2.51
N ARG A 28 -11.42 -1.21 1.85
CA ARG A 28 -11.81 -1.12 0.43
C ARG A 28 -12.86 -0.03 0.19
N VAL A 29 -13.80 0.17 1.09
CA VAL A 29 -14.72 1.31 1.04
C VAL A 29 -13.98 2.64 1.15
N GLY A 30 -12.99 2.73 2.06
CA GLY A 30 -12.13 3.91 2.16
C GLY A 30 -11.39 4.21 0.85
N LEU A 31 -10.85 3.19 0.19
CA LEU A 31 -10.20 3.30 -1.10
C LEU A 31 -11.20 3.74 -2.21
N ALA A 32 -12.38 3.11 -2.27
CA ALA A 32 -13.42 3.48 -3.23
C ALA A 32 -13.85 4.95 -3.06
N ARG A 33 -13.99 5.42 -1.82
CA ARG A 33 -14.29 6.83 -1.52
C ARG A 33 -13.19 7.77 -1.99
N ALA A 34 -11.93 7.41 -1.76
CA ALA A 34 -10.79 8.21 -2.19
C ALA A 34 -10.68 8.28 -3.73
N LEU A 35 -10.98 7.18 -4.43
CA LEU A 35 -10.98 7.12 -5.89
C LEU A 35 -12.21 7.81 -6.52
N ALA A 36 -13.33 7.89 -5.80
CA ALA A 36 -14.57 8.45 -6.33
C ALA A 36 -14.51 9.95 -6.69
N VAL A 37 -13.55 10.67 -6.14
CA VAL A 37 -13.27 12.07 -6.47
C VAL A 37 -12.26 12.23 -7.61
N ASP A 38 -11.84 11.13 -8.23
CA ASP A 38 -10.88 11.06 -9.33
C ASP A 38 -9.59 11.85 -9.08
N PRO A 39 -8.85 11.59 -7.98
CA PRO A 39 -7.66 12.35 -7.63
C PRO A 39 -6.50 12.02 -8.58
N GLU A 40 -5.63 12.99 -8.83
CA GLU A 40 -4.35 12.74 -9.52
C GLU A 40 -3.35 12.03 -8.60
N ILE A 41 -3.39 12.34 -7.30
CA ILE A 41 -2.53 11.75 -6.28
C ILE A 41 -3.37 11.17 -5.16
N LEU A 42 -3.14 9.91 -4.84
CA LEU A 42 -3.77 9.22 -3.74
C LEU A 42 -2.80 9.11 -2.56
N LEU A 43 -3.21 9.61 -1.40
CA LEU A 43 -2.42 9.53 -0.17
C LEU A 43 -2.93 8.39 0.70
N MET A 44 -2.04 7.49 1.09
CA MET A 44 -2.33 6.37 1.98
C MET A 44 -1.36 6.38 3.16
N ASP A 45 -1.91 6.56 4.35
CA ASP A 45 -1.14 6.56 5.60
C ASP A 45 -1.41 5.27 6.38
N GLU A 46 -0.42 4.38 6.42
CA GLU A 46 -0.45 3.07 7.09
C GLU A 46 -1.74 2.26 6.85
N PRO A 47 -2.22 2.10 5.61
CA PRO A 47 -3.55 1.56 5.34
C PRO A 47 -3.73 0.11 5.77
N PHE A 48 -2.65 -0.64 6.03
CA PHE A 48 -2.69 -2.05 6.43
C PHE A 48 -2.19 -2.30 7.85
N GLY A 49 -1.94 -1.25 8.64
CA GLY A 49 -1.35 -1.35 9.98
C GLY A 49 -2.17 -2.17 10.99
N SER A 50 -3.48 -2.24 10.83
CA SER A 50 -4.41 -2.89 11.76
C SER A 50 -4.89 -4.29 11.34
N VAL A 51 -4.39 -4.83 10.21
CA VAL A 51 -4.83 -6.15 9.71
C VAL A 51 -3.74 -7.21 9.91
N ASP A 52 -4.17 -8.47 10.06
CA ASP A 52 -3.26 -9.62 10.14
C ASP A 52 -2.46 -9.80 8.83
N MET A 53 -1.35 -10.53 8.90
CA MET A 53 -0.41 -10.68 7.80
C MET A 53 -1.04 -11.32 6.54
N GLN A 54 -1.91 -12.32 6.69
CA GLN A 54 -2.54 -12.99 5.56
C GLN A 54 -3.52 -12.06 4.84
N THR A 55 -4.36 -11.37 5.60
CA THR A 55 -5.29 -10.36 5.09
C THR A 55 -4.54 -9.21 4.42
N ARG A 56 -3.46 -8.73 5.05
CA ARG A 56 -2.59 -7.67 4.50
C ARG A 56 -2.06 -8.05 3.11
N ARG A 57 -1.47 -9.24 2.96
CA ARG A 57 -0.95 -9.72 1.66
C ARG A 57 -2.02 -9.81 0.58
N ARG A 58 -3.25 -10.17 0.96
CA ARG A 58 -4.38 -10.18 0.02
C ARG A 58 -4.75 -8.77 -0.38
N LEU A 59 -4.92 -7.85 0.57
CA LEU A 59 -5.28 -6.46 0.32
C LEU A 59 -4.20 -5.73 -0.51
N GLN A 60 -2.93 -6.02 -0.30
CA GLN A 60 -1.84 -5.47 -1.11
C GLN A 60 -1.95 -5.90 -2.58
N ARG A 61 -2.29 -7.16 -2.86
CA ARG A 61 -2.52 -7.64 -4.22
C ARG A 61 -3.73 -6.94 -4.85
N GLU A 62 -4.86 -6.89 -4.14
CA GLU A 62 -6.07 -6.19 -4.59
C GLU A 62 -5.79 -4.71 -4.89
N LEU A 63 -4.99 -4.04 -4.05
CA LEU A 63 -4.57 -2.65 -4.28
C LEU A 63 -3.73 -2.51 -5.56
N LEU A 64 -2.78 -3.42 -5.79
CA LEU A 64 -1.96 -3.41 -7.00
C LEU A 64 -2.81 -3.62 -8.27
N ASP A 65 -3.81 -4.51 -8.22
CA ASP A 65 -4.73 -4.75 -9.33
C ASP A 65 -5.55 -3.49 -9.65
N ILE A 66 -6.11 -2.84 -8.62
CA ILE A 66 -6.86 -1.59 -8.74
C ILE A 66 -5.95 -0.49 -9.30
N TRP A 67 -4.74 -0.36 -8.77
CA TRP A 67 -3.78 0.66 -9.19
C TRP A 67 -3.34 0.47 -10.64
N SER A 68 -3.04 -0.75 -11.07
CA SER A 68 -2.66 -1.04 -12.46
C SER A 68 -3.73 -0.63 -13.47
N SER A 69 -5.00 -0.60 -13.05
CA SER A 69 -6.14 -0.20 -13.89
C SER A 69 -6.44 1.31 -13.87
N THR A 70 -5.91 2.06 -12.91
CA THR A 70 -6.26 3.48 -12.69
C THR A 70 -5.17 4.47 -13.07
N GLU A 71 -3.93 4.02 -13.29
CA GLU A 71 -2.76 4.85 -13.62
C GLU A 71 -2.52 6.05 -12.68
N LYS A 72 -2.99 5.95 -11.42
CA LYS A 72 -2.88 7.02 -10.43
C LYS A 72 -1.49 7.06 -9.78
N THR A 73 -1.06 8.25 -9.40
CA THR A 73 0.10 8.40 -8.52
C THR A 73 -0.33 8.13 -7.08
N VAL A 74 0.39 7.24 -6.40
CA VAL A 74 0.12 6.90 -4.99
C VAL A 74 1.31 7.30 -4.13
N LEU A 75 1.06 8.10 -3.10
CA LEU A 75 1.99 8.32 -2.00
C LEU A 75 1.57 7.45 -0.83
N PHE A 76 2.39 6.47 -0.52
CA PHE A 76 2.12 5.43 0.46
C PHE A 76 3.06 5.57 1.65
N VAL A 77 2.53 5.75 2.84
CA VAL A 77 3.31 5.81 4.09
C VAL A 77 3.16 4.49 4.82
N THR A 78 4.29 3.88 5.18
CA THR A 78 4.34 2.63 5.95
C THR A 78 5.62 2.55 6.76
N HIS A 79 5.58 1.84 7.87
CA HIS A 79 6.76 1.44 8.63
C HIS A 79 7.24 0.01 8.28
N ASP A 80 6.51 -0.70 7.41
CA ASP A 80 6.85 -2.05 6.96
C ASP A 80 7.69 -1.97 5.68
N ILE A 81 8.96 -2.38 5.78
CA ILE A 81 9.91 -2.31 4.68
C ILE A 81 9.53 -3.27 3.54
N GLU A 82 9.06 -4.49 3.86
CA GLU A 82 8.62 -5.43 2.82
C GLU A 82 7.44 -4.87 2.03
N GLU A 83 6.52 -4.22 2.72
CA GLU A 83 5.38 -3.55 2.10
C GLU A 83 5.84 -2.45 1.13
N ALA A 84 6.77 -1.60 1.56
CA ALA A 84 7.36 -0.58 0.71
C ALA A 84 8.01 -1.19 -0.54
N VAL A 85 8.78 -2.28 -0.39
CA VAL A 85 9.42 -2.97 -1.52
C VAL A 85 8.42 -3.64 -2.45
N VAL A 86 7.31 -4.19 -1.92
CA VAL A 86 6.28 -4.84 -2.73
C VAL A 86 5.51 -3.84 -3.58
N LEU A 87 5.15 -2.70 -3.00
CA LEU A 87 4.16 -1.80 -3.58
C LEU A 87 4.75 -0.66 -4.41
N SER A 88 5.91 -0.11 -4.05
CA SER A 88 6.36 1.16 -4.60
C SER A 88 7.38 1.04 -5.74
N ASP A 89 7.43 2.05 -6.60
CA ASP A 89 8.48 2.20 -7.62
C ASP A 89 9.69 2.97 -7.06
N ARG A 90 9.44 3.80 -6.03
CA ARG A 90 10.46 4.59 -5.35
C ARG A 90 10.16 4.66 -3.86
N ILE A 91 11.16 4.42 -3.04
CA ILE A 91 11.09 4.45 -1.59
C ILE A 91 11.89 5.63 -1.07
N VAL A 92 11.27 6.46 -0.24
CA VAL A 92 11.94 7.54 0.48
C VAL A 92 12.06 7.13 1.94
N VAL A 93 13.27 6.95 2.42
CA VAL A 93 13.56 6.60 3.80
C VAL A 93 13.68 7.85 4.63
N LEU A 94 12.84 7.96 5.66
CA LEU A 94 12.86 9.05 6.62
C LEU A 94 13.43 8.57 7.95
N SER A 95 14.21 9.40 8.62
CA SER A 95 14.72 9.11 9.96
C SER A 95 14.93 10.36 10.79
N GLY A 96 15.00 10.18 12.12
CA GLY A 96 15.25 11.25 13.08
C GLY A 96 14.00 12.02 13.51
N THR A 97 14.18 12.89 14.50
CA THR A 97 13.15 13.80 15.00
C THR A 97 13.79 15.19 15.11
N PRO A 98 13.39 16.17 14.27
CA PRO A 98 12.39 16.07 13.20
C PRO A 98 12.83 15.15 12.04
N GLY A 99 11.84 14.54 11.36
CA GLY A 99 12.07 13.61 10.24
C GLY A 99 12.84 14.27 9.08
N ARG A 100 13.87 13.59 8.59
CA ARG A 100 14.67 14.01 7.43
C ARG A 100 14.79 12.88 6.42
N VAL A 101 14.86 13.22 5.14
CA VAL A 101 15.16 12.25 4.09
C VAL A 101 16.59 11.73 4.27
N ARG A 102 16.72 10.44 4.52
CA ARG A 102 17.99 9.75 4.68
C ARG A 102 18.47 9.09 3.40
N ALA A 103 17.55 8.52 2.65
CA ALA A 103 17.84 7.90 1.37
C ALA A 103 16.62 7.92 0.46
N THR A 104 16.86 7.83 -0.84
CA THR A 104 15.86 7.55 -1.86
C THR A 104 16.32 6.36 -2.67
N VAL A 105 15.47 5.34 -2.81
CA VAL A 105 15.78 4.07 -3.47
C VAL A 105 14.76 3.79 -4.55
N ALA A 106 15.21 3.57 -5.77
CA ALA A 106 14.37 3.08 -6.85
C ALA A 106 14.21 1.55 -6.76
N VAL A 107 13.03 1.04 -7.02
CA VAL A 107 12.73 -0.39 -7.10
C VAL A 107 12.42 -0.73 -8.55
N GLU A 108 13.47 -1.06 -9.33
CA GLU A 108 13.41 -1.24 -10.79
C GLU A 108 12.85 -2.61 -11.24
N ARG A 109 12.10 -3.28 -10.39
CA ARG A 109 11.48 -4.58 -10.69
C ARG A 109 9.99 -4.42 -10.95
N SER A 110 9.52 -5.03 -12.02
CA SER A 110 8.08 -5.08 -12.33
C SER A 110 7.27 -5.78 -11.24
N ARG A 111 6.03 -5.37 -11.10
CA ARG A 111 5.05 -6.04 -10.22
C ARG A 111 4.23 -7.09 -11.01
N PRO A 112 3.75 -8.17 -10.37
CA PRO A 112 3.91 -8.52 -8.96
C PRO A 112 5.35 -8.97 -8.62
N ARG A 113 5.81 -8.65 -7.41
CA ARG A 113 7.16 -8.95 -6.92
C ARG A 113 7.17 -10.20 -6.06
N ASP A 114 8.09 -11.12 -6.34
CA ASP A 114 8.27 -12.35 -5.57
C ASP A 114 9.11 -12.07 -4.31
N ARG A 115 8.47 -12.22 -3.15
CA ARG A 115 9.09 -12.02 -1.83
C ARG A 115 10.14 -13.08 -1.50
N SER A 116 10.12 -14.25 -2.17
CA SER A 116 11.09 -15.32 -1.98
C SER A 116 12.35 -15.15 -2.84
N ALA A 117 12.32 -14.24 -3.80
CA ALA A 117 13.47 -13.99 -4.67
C ALA A 117 14.62 -13.32 -3.91
N GLN A 118 15.87 -13.74 -4.19
CA GLN A 118 17.05 -13.22 -3.50
C GLN A 118 17.16 -11.68 -3.59
N TRP A 119 16.87 -11.11 -4.76
CA TRP A 119 16.88 -9.65 -4.93
C TRP A 119 15.93 -8.92 -3.96
N PHE A 120 14.78 -9.54 -3.62
CA PHE A 120 13.83 -8.94 -2.69
C PHE A 120 14.40 -8.91 -1.27
N VAL A 121 15.00 -10.01 -0.85
CA VAL A 121 15.67 -10.11 0.46
C VAL A 121 16.80 -9.09 0.55
N ASP A 122 17.66 -9.02 -0.46
CA ASP A 122 18.78 -8.05 -0.52
C ASP A 122 18.27 -6.59 -0.47
N GLN A 123 17.16 -6.31 -1.15
CA GLN A 123 16.55 -4.97 -1.15
C GLN A 123 16.02 -4.59 0.23
N VAL A 124 15.34 -5.53 0.91
CA VAL A 124 14.81 -5.34 2.27
C VAL A 124 15.96 -5.12 3.26
N GLU A 125 16.99 -5.95 3.21
CA GLU A 125 18.20 -5.81 4.07
C GLU A 125 18.89 -4.47 3.86
N GLY A 126 19.10 -4.06 2.61
CA GLY A 126 19.71 -2.78 2.28
C GLY A 126 18.90 -1.57 2.76
N LEU A 127 17.58 -1.68 2.84
CA LEU A 127 16.72 -0.64 3.42
C LEU A 127 16.81 -0.62 4.94
N PHE A 128 16.88 -1.79 5.60
CA PHE A 128 17.11 -1.88 7.05
C PHE A 128 18.41 -1.18 7.46
N GLU A 129 19.50 -1.44 6.73
CA GLU A 129 20.79 -0.79 6.98
C GLU A 129 20.70 0.74 6.86
N ARG A 130 19.93 1.23 5.89
CA ARG A 130 19.73 2.68 5.66
C ARG A 130 18.86 3.33 6.72
N LEU A 131 17.91 2.62 7.31
CA LEU A 131 17.18 3.11 8.47
C LEU A 131 18.10 3.33 9.67
N GLY A 132 19.13 2.48 9.82
CA GLY A 132 20.07 2.53 10.92
C GLY A 132 19.47 2.08 12.26
N PRO A 133 20.25 1.94 13.30
CA PRO A 133 19.73 1.64 14.61
C PRO A 133 18.81 2.78 15.09
N ASN A 134 17.65 2.40 15.60
CA ASN A 134 16.75 3.32 16.29
C ASN A 134 17.54 3.99 17.44
N ARG A 135 17.84 5.27 17.30
CA ARG A 135 18.28 6.15 18.36
C ARG A 135 17.30 7.26 18.54
#